data_af34a3d18230a247bd7bf28fe11f3ce6
#
_entry.id   af34a3d18230a247bd7bf28fe11f3ce6
#
_cell.length_a   1.000
_cell.length_b   1.000
_cell.length_c   1.000
_cell.angle_alpha   90.00
_cell.angle_beta   90.00
_cell.angle_gamma   90.00
#
_symmetry.space_group_name_H-M   'P 1'
#
loop_
_entity.id
_entity.type
_entity.pdbx_description
1 polymer ?
#
loop_
_entity_poly.entity_id
_entity_poly.type
_entity_poly.pdbx_seq_one_letter_code
_entity_poly.pdbx_strand_id
1 'polypeptide(L)'
;MLRNKLSEYSQVFAVGDIHGCKDLLDNIHHKIIKASKNREGEKLIIYLGDYVDRGPDIKGTIQTLIDFNPPHFKKVFLLGNHEQMLLEFISESRNSPFVWIYNGGSETLESYGMDLSNNIDDTMDLTIDKKFRKKFNDLIPKSH
;
A
#
# COMPACT_ATOMS: atom_id res chain seq x y z
N MET A 1 3.23 -20.14 -17.41
CA MET A 1 2.34 -21.03 -16.63
C MET A 1 1.17 -20.31 -15.92
N LEU A 2 0.95 -19.03 -16.14
CA LEU A 2 -0.16 -18.25 -15.57
C LEU A 2 -1.43 -18.19 -16.47
N ARG A 3 -1.34 -18.61 -17.73
CA ARG A 3 -2.43 -18.41 -18.71
C ARG A 3 -3.72 -19.18 -18.44
N ASN A 4 -3.69 -20.24 -17.62
CA ASN A 4 -4.89 -21.07 -17.38
C ASN A 4 -5.60 -20.79 -16.05
N LYS A 5 -5.12 -19.85 -15.22
CA LYS A 5 -5.71 -19.63 -13.90
C LYS A 5 -6.84 -18.61 -13.85
N LEU A 6 -6.90 -17.65 -14.78
CA LEU A 6 -7.96 -16.62 -14.75
C LEU A 6 -9.33 -17.20 -15.19
N SER A 7 -9.34 -18.23 -16.03
CA SER A 7 -10.57 -18.91 -16.45
C SER A 7 -11.28 -19.70 -15.35
N GLU A 8 -10.62 -19.91 -14.22
CA GLU A 8 -11.20 -20.58 -13.05
C GLU A 8 -12.12 -19.65 -12.24
N TYR A 9 -12.03 -18.32 -12.47
CA TYR A 9 -12.84 -17.33 -11.78
C TYR A 9 -14.02 -16.89 -12.60
N SER A 10 -15.19 -16.79 -11.97
CA SER A 10 -16.41 -16.30 -12.60
C SER A 10 -16.36 -14.81 -12.91
N GLN A 11 -15.57 -14.05 -12.14
CA GLN A 11 -15.28 -12.64 -12.35
C GLN A 11 -13.87 -12.30 -11.86
N VAL A 12 -13.23 -11.37 -12.58
CA VAL A 12 -11.93 -10.80 -12.20
C VAL A 12 -12.07 -9.28 -12.16
N PHE A 13 -11.63 -8.68 -11.05
CA PHE A 13 -11.59 -7.24 -10.86
C PHE A 13 -10.12 -6.82 -10.74
N ALA A 14 -9.76 -5.69 -11.36
CA ALA A 14 -8.47 -5.05 -11.19
C ALA A 14 -8.68 -3.69 -10.51
N VAL A 15 -7.90 -3.42 -9.49
CA VAL A 15 -7.90 -2.14 -8.75
C VAL A 15 -6.53 -1.51 -8.96
N GLY A 16 -6.51 -0.30 -9.51
CA GLY A 16 -5.28 0.48 -9.75
C GLY A 16 -4.76 1.17 -8.49
N ASP A 17 -3.96 2.20 -8.71
CA ASP A 17 -3.30 2.98 -7.66
C ASP A 17 -4.28 3.48 -6.60
N ILE A 18 -3.94 3.30 -5.34
CA ILE A 18 -4.79 3.65 -4.19
C ILE A 18 -4.23 4.83 -3.42
N HIS A 19 -2.91 4.84 -3.22
CA HIS A 19 -2.20 5.93 -2.57
C HIS A 19 -2.89 6.47 -1.31
N GLY A 20 -3.11 5.62 -0.31
CA GLY A 20 -3.67 6.04 0.98
C GLY A 20 -5.10 6.62 0.92
N CYS A 21 -5.81 6.48 -0.20
CA CYS A 21 -7.19 6.97 -0.36
C CYS A 21 -8.20 5.93 0.16
N LYS A 22 -8.21 5.71 1.47
CA LYS A 22 -9.05 4.71 2.14
C LYS A 22 -10.53 4.83 1.77
N ASP A 23 -11.09 6.03 1.78
CA ASP A 23 -12.53 6.23 1.49
C ASP A 23 -12.89 5.84 0.06
N LEU A 24 -11.98 6.08 -0.90
CA LEU A 24 -12.16 5.65 -2.28
C LEU A 24 -12.05 4.13 -2.42
N LEU A 25 -11.14 3.52 -1.68
CA LEU A 25 -10.99 2.06 -1.61
C LEU A 25 -12.27 1.41 -1.05
N ASP A 26 -12.82 1.92 0.05
CA ASP A 26 -14.07 1.45 0.62
C ASP A 26 -15.22 1.52 -0.41
N ASN A 27 -15.31 2.61 -1.16
CA ASN A 27 -16.28 2.77 -2.24
C ASN A 27 -16.08 1.76 -3.37
N ILE A 28 -14.83 1.48 -3.77
CA ILE A 28 -14.52 0.46 -4.78
C ILE A 28 -14.90 -0.93 -4.28
N HIS A 29 -14.58 -1.28 -3.03
CA HIS A 29 -14.98 -2.54 -2.42
C HIS A 29 -16.51 -2.73 -2.44
N HIS A 30 -17.28 -1.71 -2.08
CA HIS A 30 -18.75 -1.74 -2.18
C HIS A 30 -19.24 -1.97 -3.61
N LYS A 31 -18.64 -1.30 -4.61
CA LYS A 31 -18.98 -1.48 -6.03
C LYS A 31 -18.67 -2.90 -6.51
N ILE A 32 -17.51 -3.47 -6.13
CA ILE A 32 -17.12 -4.85 -6.46
C ILE A 32 -18.14 -5.83 -5.90
N ILE A 33 -18.49 -5.71 -4.62
CA ILE A 33 -19.49 -6.57 -3.99
C ILE A 33 -20.84 -6.45 -4.69
N LYS A 34 -21.28 -5.24 -5.01
CA LYS A 34 -22.55 -5.00 -5.72
C LYS A 34 -22.54 -5.65 -7.12
N ALA A 35 -21.46 -5.50 -7.87
CA ALA A 35 -21.29 -6.03 -9.22
C ALA A 35 -21.23 -7.58 -9.25
N SER A 36 -20.88 -8.18 -8.12
CA SER A 36 -20.71 -9.64 -8.01
C SER A 36 -21.94 -10.39 -7.49
N LYS A 37 -22.98 -9.69 -7.02
CA LYS A 37 -24.15 -10.30 -6.33
C LYS A 37 -24.84 -11.41 -7.11
N ASN A 38 -24.90 -11.29 -8.45
CA ASN A 38 -25.67 -12.21 -9.32
C ASN A 38 -24.73 -13.19 -10.06
N ARG A 39 -23.51 -13.36 -9.60
CA ARG A 39 -22.54 -14.28 -10.20
C ARG A 39 -22.11 -15.32 -9.18
N GLU A 40 -22.41 -16.56 -9.46
CA GLU A 40 -21.93 -17.71 -8.67
C GLU A 40 -20.45 -18.00 -9.00
N GLY A 41 -19.80 -18.77 -8.12
CA GLY A 41 -18.42 -19.20 -8.26
C GLY A 41 -17.38 -18.25 -7.64
N GLU A 42 -16.13 -18.68 -7.70
CA GLU A 42 -14.98 -17.94 -7.17
C GLU A 42 -14.69 -16.69 -8.00
N LYS A 43 -14.28 -15.65 -7.31
CA LYS A 43 -13.95 -14.34 -7.89
C LYS A 43 -12.52 -13.95 -7.51
N LEU A 44 -11.89 -13.13 -8.32
CA LEU A 44 -10.54 -12.65 -8.09
C LEU A 44 -10.51 -11.12 -8.06
N ILE A 45 -9.83 -10.56 -7.10
CA ILE A 45 -9.44 -9.15 -7.09
C ILE A 45 -7.92 -9.09 -7.21
N ILE A 46 -7.44 -8.32 -8.18
CA ILE A 46 -6.03 -8.05 -8.39
C ILE A 46 -5.81 -6.56 -8.07
N TYR A 47 -5.06 -6.27 -7.03
CA TYR A 47 -4.59 -4.94 -6.71
C TYR A 47 -3.24 -4.73 -7.41
N LEU A 48 -3.11 -3.66 -8.20
CA LEU A 48 -2.00 -3.48 -9.13
C LEU A 48 -0.75 -2.84 -8.50
N GLY A 49 -0.79 -2.53 -7.21
CA GLY A 49 0.28 -1.84 -6.49
C GLY A 49 -0.09 -0.40 -6.14
N ASP A 50 0.91 0.35 -5.66
CA ASP A 50 0.81 1.75 -5.26
C ASP A 50 -0.29 2.00 -4.21
N TYR A 51 -0.17 1.26 -3.10
CA TYR A 51 -1.07 1.35 -1.95
C TYR A 51 -0.69 2.50 -1.03
N VAL A 52 0.62 2.72 -0.89
CA VAL A 52 1.24 3.68 0.02
C VAL A 52 1.48 5.03 -0.64
N ASP A 53 1.92 6.00 0.15
CA ASP A 53 2.35 7.34 -0.23
C ASP A 53 1.22 8.29 -0.66
N ARG A 54 1.48 9.60 -0.57
CA ARG A 54 0.66 10.72 -1.08
C ARG A 54 -0.67 10.97 -0.37
N GLY A 55 -1.41 9.94 -0.09
CA GLY A 55 -2.80 10.08 0.39
C GLY A 55 -2.93 10.29 1.90
N PRO A 56 -4.14 10.56 2.36
CA PRO A 56 -4.37 11.02 3.73
C PRO A 56 -4.38 9.90 4.79
N ASP A 57 -4.59 8.63 4.40
CA ASP A 57 -4.73 7.53 5.36
C ASP A 57 -4.11 6.23 4.83
N ILE A 58 -2.77 6.19 4.80
CA ILE A 58 -2.01 5.02 4.32
C ILE A 58 -2.22 3.83 5.25
N LYS A 59 -2.08 4.04 6.55
CA LYS A 59 -2.24 2.97 7.55
C LYS A 59 -3.63 2.36 7.51
N GLY A 60 -4.68 3.18 7.43
CA GLY A 60 -6.06 2.73 7.30
C GLY A 60 -6.32 2.02 5.96
N THR A 61 -5.69 2.47 4.89
CA THR A 61 -5.76 1.80 3.57
C THR A 61 -5.19 0.39 3.63
N ILE A 62 -3.99 0.21 4.17
CA ILE A 62 -3.37 -1.12 4.33
C ILE A 62 -4.24 -2.01 5.22
N GLN A 63 -4.73 -1.49 6.35
CA GLN A 63 -5.63 -2.25 7.22
C GLN A 63 -6.92 -2.67 6.49
N THR A 64 -7.52 -1.77 5.70
CA THR A 64 -8.71 -2.08 4.89
C THR A 64 -8.45 -3.20 3.88
N LEU A 65 -7.29 -3.17 3.20
CA LEU A 65 -6.89 -4.23 2.25
C LEU A 65 -6.72 -5.59 2.93
N ILE A 66 -6.17 -5.61 4.15
CA ILE A 66 -6.00 -6.82 4.95
C ILE A 66 -7.36 -7.38 5.36
N ASP A 67 -8.23 -6.53 5.91
CA ASP A 67 -9.51 -6.92 6.52
C ASP A 67 -10.59 -7.27 5.50
N PHE A 68 -10.49 -6.76 4.27
CA PHE A 68 -11.47 -7.02 3.23
C PHE A 68 -11.38 -8.47 2.72
N ASN A 69 -12.18 -9.36 3.30
CA ASN A 69 -12.20 -10.78 2.99
C ASN A 69 -13.64 -11.28 2.69
N PRO A 70 -14.29 -10.81 1.62
CA PRO A 70 -15.63 -11.24 1.28
C PRO A 70 -15.64 -12.73 0.84
N PRO A 71 -16.72 -13.48 1.13
CA PRO A 71 -16.84 -14.87 0.74
C PRO A 71 -16.68 -15.07 -0.77
N HIS A 72 -16.01 -16.14 -1.18
CA HIS A 72 -15.77 -16.51 -2.58
C HIS A 72 -14.89 -15.51 -3.37
N PHE A 73 -14.10 -14.70 -2.67
CA PHE A 73 -13.11 -13.85 -3.31
C PHE A 73 -11.69 -14.27 -2.92
N LYS A 74 -10.82 -14.33 -3.92
CA LYS A 74 -9.37 -14.37 -3.72
C LYS A 74 -8.77 -13.01 -4.01
N LYS A 75 -7.70 -12.68 -3.32
CA LYS A 75 -6.98 -11.42 -3.50
C LYS A 75 -5.55 -11.71 -3.97
N VAL A 76 -5.07 -10.90 -4.89
CA VAL A 76 -3.67 -10.86 -5.32
C VAL A 76 -3.21 -9.42 -5.20
N PHE A 77 -2.07 -9.23 -4.56
CA PHE A 77 -1.43 -7.93 -4.41
C PHE A 77 -0.15 -7.92 -5.25
N LEU A 78 -0.07 -7.00 -6.19
CA LEU A 78 1.14 -6.76 -6.96
C LEU A 78 1.97 -5.69 -6.29
N LEU A 79 3.25 -5.69 -6.55
CA LEU A 79 4.17 -4.68 -6.05
C LEU A 79 4.19 -3.50 -7.02
N GLY A 80 3.84 -2.30 -6.54
CA GLY A 80 4.00 -1.05 -7.28
C GLY A 80 5.39 -0.45 -7.10
N ASN A 81 5.68 0.62 -7.82
CA ASN A 81 6.95 1.31 -7.68
C ASN A 81 7.08 2.05 -6.33
N HIS A 82 5.97 2.48 -5.73
CA HIS A 82 5.96 3.11 -4.41
C HIS A 82 6.28 2.11 -3.30
N GLU A 83 5.73 0.90 -3.33
CA GLU A 83 6.13 -0.16 -2.40
C GLU A 83 7.59 -0.54 -2.59
N GLN A 84 8.09 -0.59 -3.83
CA GLN A 84 9.50 -0.87 -4.07
C GLN A 84 10.39 0.20 -3.45
N MET A 85 10.09 1.49 -3.63
CA MET A 85 10.84 2.59 -3.01
C MET A 85 10.81 2.52 -1.48
N LEU A 86 9.67 2.19 -0.88
CA LEU A 86 9.53 1.97 0.56
C LEU A 86 10.42 0.82 1.05
N LEU A 87 10.42 -0.32 0.36
CA LEU A 87 11.26 -1.47 0.72
C LEU A 87 12.75 -1.15 0.58
N GLU A 88 13.13 -0.42 -0.44
CA GLU A 88 14.50 0.08 -0.62
C GLU A 88 14.91 1.06 0.48
N PHE A 89 13.99 1.91 0.93
CA PHE A 89 14.20 2.80 2.06
C PHE A 89 14.44 2.01 3.35
N ILE A 90 13.61 1.00 3.65
CA ILE A 90 13.73 0.17 4.86
C ILE A 90 15.01 -0.68 4.83
N SER A 91 15.35 -1.28 3.68
CA SER A 91 16.49 -2.19 3.54
C SER A 91 17.83 -1.51 3.39
N GLU A 92 17.91 -0.19 3.47
CA GLU A 92 19.14 0.59 3.28
C GLU A 92 19.81 0.34 1.91
N SER A 93 19.03 -0.01 0.89
CA SER A 93 19.57 -0.21 -0.46
C SER A 93 20.07 1.11 -1.07
N ARG A 94 20.83 1.02 -2.16
CA ARG A 94 21.66 2.10 -2.73
C ARG A 94 20.94 3.38 -3.17
N ASN A 95 19.60 3.40 -3.19
CA ASN A 95 18.86 4.59 -3.59
C ASN A 95 18.81 5.61 -2.45
N SER A 96 18.93 6.90 -2.84
CA SER A 96 18.80 7.99 -1.87
C SER A 96 17.45 7.91 -1.17
N PRO A 97 17.41 7.96 0.18
CA PRO A 97 16.16 7.95 0.94
C PRO A 97 15.24 9.11 0.55
N PHE A 98 15.81 10.20 0.06
CA PHE A 98 15.07 11.38 -0.39
C PHE A 98 14.19 11.12 -1.59
N VAL A 99 14.59 10.20 -2.50
CA VAL A 99 13.78 9.87 -3.68
C VAL A 99 12.40 9.40 -3.25
N TRP A 100 12.31 8.49 -2.28
CA TRP A 100 11.01 8.01 -1.80
C TRP A 100 10.24 9.09 -1.04
N ILE A 101 10.89 9.83 -0.13
CA ILE A 101 10.25 10.86 0.68
C ILE A 101 9.64 11.94 -0.21
N TYR A 102 10.37 12.44 -1.21
CA TYR A 102 9.87 13.47 -2.14
C TYR A 102 8.80 12.95 -3.11
N ASN A 103 8.67 11.65 -3.28
CA ASN A 103 7.58 11.06 -4.08
C ASN A 103 6.31 10.75 -3.25
N GLY A 104 6.22 11.24 -2.02
CA GLY A 104 5.05 11.10 -1.16
C GLY A 104 5.23 10.10 -0.02
N GLY A 105 6.47 9.67 0.26
CA GLY A 105 6.80 8.81 1.38
C GLY A 105 6.69 9.51 2.75
N SER A 106 6.69 10.86 2.77
CA SER A 106 6.43 11.67 3.97
C SER A 106 5.09 11.33 4.59
N GLU A 107 4.04 11.25 3.79
CA GLU A 107 2.70 10.93 4.24
C GLU A 107 2.62 9.51 4.81
N THR A 108 3.39 8.58 4.24
CA THR A 108 3.51 7.22 4.81
C THR A 108 4.18 7.26 6.17
N LEU A 109 5.30 7.94 6.30
CA LEU A 109 6.01 8.10 7.59
C LEU A 109 5.08 8.69 8.66
N GLU A 110 4.38 9.79 8.33
CA GLU A 110 3.44 10.46 9.24
C GLU A 110 2.26 9.56 9.63
N SER A 111 1.70 8.81 8.67
CA SER A 111 0.58 7.89 8.91
C SER A 111 0.94 6.79 9.92
N TYR A 112 2.22 6.40 10.02
CA TYR A 112 2.72 5.48 11.02
C TYR A 112 3.29 6.17 12.28
N GLY A 113 3.16 7.49 12.40
CA GLY A 113 3.50 8.26 13.59
C GLY A 113 4.95 8.74 13.65
N MET A 114 5.64 8.82 12.51
CA MET A 114 6.92 9.51 12.42
C MET A 114 6.68 11.01 12.24
N ASP A 115 7.30 11.81 13.10
CA ASP A 115 7.32 13.25 12.95
C ASP A 115 8.60 13.68 12.21
N LEU A 116 8.44 14.21 11.00
CA LEU A 116 9.55 14.69 10.18
C LEU A 116 10.05 16.07 10.60
N SER A 117 9.24 16.89 11.26
CA SER A 117 9.58 18.27 11.63
C SER A 117 10.80 18.35 12.57
N ASN A 118 10.99 17.33 13.39
CA ASN A 118 12.12 17.24 14.33
C ASN A 118 13.40 16.64 13.74
N ASN A 119 13.39 16.24 12.48
CA ASN A 119 14.52 15.59 11.80
C ASN A 119 15.05 16.42 10.62
N ILE A 120 14.47 17.58 10.38
CA ILE A 120 14.95 18.57 9.41
C ILE A 120 15.82 19.56 10.18
N ASP A 121 17.11 19.58 9.93
CA ASP A 121 17.97 20.62 10.46
C ASP A 121 17.84 21.91 9.63
N ASP A 122 18.40 23.04 10.16
CA ASP A 122 18.36 24.36 9.51
C ASP A 122 19.05 24.38 8.13
N THR A 123 19.74 23.31 7.74
CA THR A 123 20.42 23.17 6.44
C THR A 123 19.59 22.40 5.41
N MET A 124 18.36 22.02 5.72
CA MET A 124 17.51 21.11 4.95
C MET A 124 18.13 19.71 4.74
N ASP A 125 19.10 19.33 5.53
CA ASP A 125 19.72 18.01 5.46
C ASP A 125 18.96 17.07 6.41
N LEU A 126 18.01 16.32 5.85
CA LEU A 126 17.36 15.24 6.59
C LEU A 126 18.39 14.16 6.89
N THR A 127 18.84 14.11 8.14
CA THR A 127 19.70 13.02 8.60
C THR A 127 18.87 11.75 8.79
N ILE A 128 18.64 11.05 7.69
CA ILE A 128 17.99 9.74 7.69
C ILE A 128 19.06 8.69 7.98
N ASP A 129 19.34 8.55 9.25
CA ASP A 129 20.28 7.55 9.72
C ASP A 129 19.59 6.17 9.93
N LYS A 130 20.40 5.17 10.28
CA LYS A 130 19.91 3.82 10.60
C LYS A 130 18.91 3.81 11.75
N LYS A 131 19.06 4.73 12.70
CA LYS A 131 18.17 4.83 13.88
C LYS A 131 16.78 5.29 13.45
N PHE A 132 16.69 6.26 12.54
CA PHE A 132 15.43 6.74 11.98
C PHE A 132 14.68 5.62 11.25
N ARG A 133 15.37 4.89 10.34
CA ARG A 133 14.78 3.77 9.60
C ARG A 133 14.33 2.65 10.50
N LYS A 134 15.15 2.30 11.51
CA LYS A 134 14.78 1.30 12.51
C LYS A 134 13.53 1.72 13.29
N LYS A 135 13.47 2.98 13.77
CA LYS A 135 12.29 3.50 14.45
C LYS A 135 11.04 3.38 13.60
N PHE A 136 11.12 3.75 12.32
CA PHE A 136 10.00 3.60 11.40
C PHE A 136 9.59 2.14 11.24
N ASN A 137 10.53 1.25 10.99
CA ASN A 137 10.26 -0.19 10.84
C ASN A 137 9.60 -0.79 12.09
N ASP A 138 9.99 -0.33 13.28
CA ASP A 138 9.40 -0.76 14.56
C ASP A 138 7.95 -0.24 14.76
N LEU A 139 7.54 0.82 14.05
CA LEU A 139 6.18 1.37 14.08
C LEU A 139 5.23 0.66 13.11
N ILE A 140 5.75 -0.03 12.11
CA ILE A 140 4.92 -0.79 11.15
C ILE A 140 4.41 -2.06 11.84
N PRO A 141 3.09 -2.29 11.90
CA PRO A 141 2.56 -3.55 12.42
C PRO A 141 3.05 -4.73 11.57
N LYS A 142 3.31 -5.87 12.19
CA LYS A 142 3.76 -7.09 11.49
C LYS A 142 2.78 -7.61 10.43
N SER A 143 1.52 -7.20 10.51
CA SER A 143 0.47 -7.52 9.53
C SER A 143 0.53 -6.65 8.28
N HIS A 144 1.20 -5.51 8.36
CA HIS A 144 1.36 -4.55 7.26
C HIS A 144 2.64 -4.82 6.50
#